data_51a08c6e740cfcdd477aae6137021d02
#
_entry.id   51a08c6e740cfcdd477aae6137021d02
#
_cell.length_a   1.000
_cell.length_b   1.000
_cell.length_c   1.000
_cell.angle_alpha   90.00
_cell.angle_beta   90.00
_cell.angle_gamma   90.00
#
_symmetry.space_group_name_H-M   'P 1'
#
loop_
_entity.id
_entity.type
_entity.pdbx_description
1 polymer ?
#
loop_
_entity_poly.entity_id
_entity_poly.type
_entity_poly.pdbx_seq_one_letter_code
_entity_poly.pdbx_strand_id
1 'polypeptide(L)'
;MKSRFLFALVCAAAFFSGRSLAAPSGPELGLQTWTCRNMTFDQVVDFATKHGLKQIEFIAAHLDPAAPRAESLRKKAILDAHGLTAYSFGVNRPGLDKEENRKLFEFAKLMGMKVIAVEPQDLRAWDNLEELVKEYDIKLAIHNHNLDSVYGNPATVEKVLAHRDHRIGVCLDIGWITAAGFDAAKVFHDYGDRVYDMHLKDKEIVTNDGKSVAVDTEIGKGNANYAGLFAEIKKSGWTGVMAIETDSKAFAENPSRLVDEARVFFNAQTANVKTVATR
;
A
#
# COMPACT_ATOMS: atom_id res chain seq x y z
N MET A 1 -35.06 -40.56 -58.09
CA MET A 1 -33.86 -40.70 -57.27
C MET A 1 -33.49 -39.31 -56.69
N LYS A 2 -33.75 -39.02 -55.43
CA LYS A 2 -33.45 -37.74 -54.79
C LYS A 2 -32.35 -37.97 -53.76
N SER A 3 -31.14 -37.50 -54.05
CA SER A 3 -30.00 -37.57 -53.18
C SER A 3 -30.10 -36.48 -52.07
N ARG A 4 -30.11 -36.87 -50.80
CA ARG A 4 -30.06 -35.97 -49.66
C ARG A 4 -28.61 -35.88 -49.18
N PHE A 5 -27.97 -34.74 -49.38
CA PHE A 5 -26.69 -34.41 -48.74
C PHE A 5 -26.94 -33.97 -47.29
N LEU A 6 -26.35 -34.73 -46.35
CA LEU A 6 -26.34 -34.42 -44.93
C LEU A 6 -25.10 -33.57 -44.68
N PHE A 7 -25.28 -32.31 -44.31
CA PHE A 7 -24.17 -31.46 -43.81
C PHE A 7 -24.02 -31.71 -42.31
N ALA A 8 -22.91 -32.30 -41.92
CA ALA A 8 -22.53 -32.44 -40.51
C ALA A 8 -21.81 -31.14 -40.06
N LEU A 9 -22.45 -30.40 -39.17
CA LEU A 9 -21.90 -29.21 -38.53
C LEU A 9 -21.00 -29.66 -37.35
N VAL A 10 -19.67 -29.58 -37.51
CA VAL A 10 -18.72 -29.84 -36.41
C VAL A 10 -18.56 -28.55 -35.59
N CYS A 11 -19.21 -28.47 -34.44
CA CYS A 11 -18.96 -27.41 -33.49
C CYS A 11 -17.65 -27.71 -32.72
N ALA A 12 -16.59 -27.01 -33.07
CA ALA A 12 -15.36 -26.99 -32.26
C ALA A 12 -15.59 -26.13 -31.02
N ALA A 13 -15.80 -26.78 -29.88
CA ALA A 13 -15.79 -26.11 -28.57
C ALA A 13 -14.36 -25.77 -28.19
N ALA A 14 -14.00 -24.50 -28.33
CA ALA A 14 -12.71 -23.99 -27.79
C ALA A 14 -12.82 -23.95 -26.26
N PHE A 15 -12.18 -24.89 -25.58
CA PHE A 15 -11.96 -24.82 -24.11
C PHE A 15 -10.97 -23.68 -23.83
N PHE A 16 -11.47 -22.52 -23.46
CA PHE A 16 -10.66 -21.50 -22.78
C PHE A 16 -10.34 -22.04 -21.39
N SER A 17 -9.15 -22.61 -21.23
CA SER A 17 -8.57 -22.89 -19.92
C SER A 17 -8.24 -21.56 -19.26
N GLY A 18 -9.20 -20.96 -18.58
CA GLY A 18 -8.95 -19.83 -17.70
C GLY A 18 -7.96 -20.26 -16.64
N ARG A 19 -6.70 -19.83 -16.74
CA ARG A 19 -5.77 -19.90 -15.62
C ARG A 19 -6.39 -19.08 -14.49
N SER A 20 -7.00 -19.73 -13.52
CA SER A 20 -7.29 -19.14 -12.23
C SER A 20 -5.94 -18.73 -11.63
N LEU A 21 -5.66 -17.43 -11.59
CA LEU A 21 -4.55 -16.92 -10.80
C LEU A 21 -4.90 -17.26 -9.34
N ALA A 22 -4.12 -18.14 -8.74
CA ALA A 22 -4.24 -18.42 -7.32
C ALA A 22 -4.13 -17.09 -6.56
N ALA A 23 -5.03 -16.86 -5.59
CA ALA A 23 -4.94 -15.69 -4.72
C ALA A 23 -3.54 -15.63 -4.08
N PRO A 24 -2.98 -14.43 -3.85
CA PRO A 24 -1.68 -14.30 -3.20
C PRO A 24 -1.66 -15.07 -1.88
N SER A 25 -0.65 -15.89 -1.68
CA SER A 25 -0.51 -16.73 -0.48
C SER A 25 0.21 -16.00 0.67
N GLY A 26 0.32 -14.67 0.62
CA GLY A 26 1.00 -13.83 1.59
C GLY A 26 1.10 -12.37 1.13
N PRO A 27 1.81 -11.52 1.87
CA PRO A 27 1.99 -10.11 1.51
C PRO A 27 2.71 -9.94 0.18
N GLU A 28 2.44 -8.82 -0.49
CA GLU A 28 3.13 -8.38 -1.69
C GLU A 28 4.09 -7.22 -1.37
N LEU A 29 5.24 -7.18 -2.06
CA LEU A 29 6.16 -6.06 -1.95
C LEU A 29 5.75 -4.97 -2.92
N GLY A 30 5.61 -3.74 -2.41
CA GLY A 30 5.28 -2.54 -3.17
C GLY A 30 6.32 -1.44 -3.03
N LEU A 31 6.01 -0.31 -3.65
CA LEU A 31 6.79 0.94 -3.56
C LEU A 31 5.87 2.10 -3.21
N GLN A 32 6.16 2.79 -2.11
CA GLN A 32 5.62 4.13 -1.85
C GLN A 32 6.54 5.15 -2.52
N THR A 33 5.99 5.96 -3.44
CA THR A 33 6.81 6.80 -4.30
C THR A 33 7.41 8.03 -3.63
N TRP A 34 7.17 8.23 -2.33
CA TRP A 34 7.95 9.15 -1.51
C TRP A 34 9.44 8.78 -1.49
N THR A 35 9.74 7.50 -1.57
CA THR A 35 11.11 6.99 -1.77
C THR A 35 11.77 7.54 -3.03
N CYS A 36 10.97 7.78 -4.07
CA CYS A 36 11.40 8.30 -5.38
C CYS A 36 10.99 9.76 -5.60
N ARG A 37 10.79 10.55 -4.54
CA ARG A 37 10.24 11.92 -4.60
C ARG A 37 11.03 12.92 -5.45
N ASN A 38 12.29 12.59 -5.77
CA ASN A 38 13.15 13.38 -6.66
C ASN A 38 13.04 12.99 -8.14
N MET A 39 12.21 11.99 -8.47
CA MET A 39 12.00 11.48 -9.83
C MET A 39 10.73 12.08 -10.44
N THR A 40 10.65 12.07 -11.77
CA THR A 40 9.39 12.31 -12.49
C THR A 40 8.53 11.05 -12.49
N PHE A 41 7.25 11.17 -12.88
CA PHE A 41 6.37 10.00 -13.03
C PHE A 41 6.97 8.91 -13.94
N ASP A 42 7.48 9.30 -15.12
CA ASP A 42 8.05 8.35 -16.07
C ASP A 42 9.31 7.68 -15.51
N GLN A 43 10.16 8.40 -14.77
CA GLN A 43 11.31 7.82 -14.08
C GLN A 43 10.90 6.85 -12.97
N VAL A 44 9.79 7.10 -12.26
CA VAL A 44 9.24 6.16 -11.27
C VAL A 44 8.75 4.88 -11.96
N VAL A 45 8.09 4.98 -13.11
CA VAL A 45 7.64 3.84 -13.91
C VAL A 45 8.83 2.96 -14.34
N ASP A 46 9.87 3.59 -14.89
CA ASP A 46 11.09 2.89 -15.31
C ASP A 46 11.78 2.24 -14.11
N PHE A 47 11.88 2.96 -12.99
CA PHE A 47 12.48 2.48 -11.76
C PHE A 47 11.74 1.26 -11.20
N ALA A 48 10.42 1.35 -11.04
CA ALA A 48 9.59 0.27 -10.53
C ALA A 48 9.67 -0.97 -11.44
N THR A 49 9.62 -0.77 -12.75
CA THR A 49 9.76 -1.84 -13.75
C THR A 49 11.12 -2.53 -13.64
N LYS A 50 12.21 -1.75 -13.59
CA LYS A 50 13.59 -2.26 -13.44
C LYS A 50 13.76 -3.09 -12.18
N HIS A 51 13.18 -2.67 -11.05
CA HIS A 51 13.30 -3.37 -9.76
C HIS A 51 12.22 -4.45 -9.55
N GLY A 52 11.32 -4.66 -10.53
CA GLY A 52 10.29 -5.69 -10.47
C GLY A 52 9.20 -5.45 -9.43
N LEU A 53 8.98 -4.19 -9.03
CA LEU A 53 7.94 -3.76 -8.10
C LEU A 53 6.66 -3.45 -8.89
N LYS A 54 5.60 -4.21 -8.64
CA LYS A 54 4.34 -4.09 -9.41
C LYS A 54 3.28 -3.27 -8.70
N GLN A 55 3.28 -3.25 -7.38
CA GLN A 55 2.31 -2.54 -6.55
C GLN A 55 2.88 -1.18 -6.16
N ILE A 56 2.23 -0.11 -6.57
CA ILE A 56 2.74 1.25 -6.37
C ILE A 56 1.71 2.08 -5.60
N GLU A 57 2.13 2.67 -4.49
CA GLU A 57 1.43 3.76 -3.83
C GLU A 57 2.04 5.08 -4.29
N PHE A 58 1.22 5.95 -4.86
CA PHE A 58 1.68 7.20 -5.44
C PHE A 58 1.51 8.40 -4.50
N ILE A 59 2.51 9.28 -4.49
CA ILE A 59 2.33 10.65 -3.97
C ILE A 59 1.74 11.56 -5.04
N ALA A 60 1.11 12.68 -4.61
CA ALA A 60 0.49 13.64 -5.51
C ALA A 60 1.48 14.26 -6.54
N ALA A 61 2.77 14.39 -6.19
CA ALA A 61 3.79 14.88 -7.11
C ALA A 61 3.94 14.01 -8.37
N HIS A 62 3.69 12.72 -8.26
CA HIS A 62 3.76 11.79 -9.40
C HIS A 62 2.40 11.53 -10.04
N LEU A 63 1.34 11.52 -9.24
CA LEU A 63 -0.01 11.20 -9.69
C LEU A 63 -1.03 12.12 -8.98
N ASP A 64 -1.22 13.31 -9.56
CA ASP A 64 -2.02 14.38 -8.98
C ASP A 64 -3.53 14.07 -9.12
N PRO A 65 -4.29 13.96 -8.01
CA PRO A 65 -5.73 13.77 -8.06
C PRO A 65 -6.49 14.98 -8.63
N ALA A 66 -5.88 16.18 -8.65
CA ALA A 66 -6.44 17.38 -9.23
C ALA A 66 -6.12 17.55 -10.73
N ALA A 67 -5.31 16.65 -11.31
CA ALA A 67 -4.96 16.71 -12.73
C ALA A 67 -6.20 16.51 -13.64
N PRO A 68 -6.20 17.08 -14.86
CA PRO A 68 -7.24 16.80 -15.83
C PRO A 68 -7.44 15.30 -16.05
N ARG A 69 -8.70 14.85 -16.15
CA ARG A 69 -9.05 13.43 -16.34
C ARG A 69 -8.26 12.75 -17.45
N ALA A 70 -8.04 13.45 -18.57
CA ALA A 70 -7.27 12.93 -19.70
C ALA A 70 -5.83 12.59 -19.33
N GLU A 71 -5.20 13.40 -18.48
CA GLU A 71 -3.83 13.17 -18.00
C GLU A 71 -3.79 11.96 -17.05
N SER A 72 -4.74 11.83 -16.13
CA SER A 72 -4.84 10.66 -15.25
C SER A 72 -5.01 9.36 -16.04
N LEU A 73 -5.86 9.36 -17.08
CA LEU A 73 -6.07 8.22 -17.98
C LEU A 73 -4.81 7.90 -18.80
N ARG A 74 -4.08 8.92 -19.27
CA ARG A 74 -2.80 8.73 -19.95
C ARG A 74 -1.79 8.03 -19.03
N LYS A 75 -1.62 8.53 -17.82
CA LYS A 75 -0.73 7.91 -16.82
C LYS A 75 -1.15 6.48 -16.48
N LYS A 76 -2.46 6.25 -16.32
CA LYS A 76 -2.99 4.90 -16.11
C LYS A 76 -2.63 3.95 -17.25
N ALA A 77 -2.79 4.37 -18.49
CA ALA A 77 -2.44 3.56 -19.67
C ALA A 77 -0.92 3.22 -19.70
N ILE A 78 -0.06 4.14 -19.25
CA ILE A 78 1.38 3.89 -19.12
C ILE A 78 1.64 2.83 -18.06
N LEU A 79 1.02 2.93 -16.88
CA LEU A 79 1.15 1.92 -15.81
C LEU A 79 0.69 0.54 -16.30
N ASP A 80 -0.49 0.47 -16.95
CA ASP A 80 -1.03 -0.77 -17.49
C ASP A 80 -0.09 -1.41 -18.52
N ALA A 81 0.53 -0.60 -19.41
CA ALA A 81 1.50 -1.06 -20.41
C ALA A 81 2.77 -1.65 -19.79
N HIS A 82 3.18 -1.20 -18.60
CA HIS A 82 4.33 -1.71 -17.86
C HIS A 82 3.97 -2.81 -16.84
N GLY A 83 2.68 -3.20 -16.76
CA GLY A 83 2.19 -4.18 -15.80
C GLY A 83 2.29 -3.70 -14.35
N LEU A 84 2.22 -2.38 -14.13
CA LEU A 84 2.23 -1.73 -12.82
C LEU A 84 0.80 -1.42 -12.38
N THR A 85 0.54 -1.57 -11.10
CA THR A 85 -0.76 -1.27 -10.47
C THR A 85 -0.60 -0.10 -9.50
N ALA A 86 -1.29 1.01 -9.76
CA ALA A 86 -1.51 2.02 -8.75
C ALA A 86 -2.56 1.46 -7.76
N TYR A 87 -2.12 0.80 -6.68
CA TYR A 87 -3.05 0.18 -5.74
C TYR A 87 -3.58 1.18 -4.70
N SER A 88 -2.78 2.20 -4.35
CA SER A 88 -3.08 3.24 -3.38
C SER A 88 -2.47 4.58 -3.80
N PHE A 89 -2.89 5.65 -3.17
CA PHE A 89 -2.19 6.94 -3.21
C PHE A 89 -2.31 7.68 -1.87
N GLY A 90 -1.25 8.41 -1.52
CA GLY A 90 -1.21 9.13 -0.25
C GLY A 90 0.19 9.66 0.07
N VAL A 91 0.36 10.34 1.21
CA VAL A 91 -0.66 10.45 2.27
C VAL A 91 -1.50 11.72 2.04
N ASN A 92 -2.81 11.59 1.97
CA ASN A 92 -3.74 12.70 1.77
C ASN A 92 -4.23 13.25 3.11
N ARG A 93 -4.59 14.53 3.16
CA ARG A 93 -5.13 15.18 4.37
C ARG A 93 -6.53 15.75 4.12
N PRO A 94 -7.55 14.86 4.01
CA PRO A 94 -8.92 15.30 3.79
C PRO A 94 -9.41 16.18 4.95
N GLY A 95 -10.22 17.20 4.61
CA GLY A 95 -10.76 18.17 5.54
C GLY A 95 -12.24 17.94 5.83
N LEU A 96 -12.91 19.03 6.23
CA LEU A 96 -14.34 19.01 6.57
C LEU A 96 -15.25 19.12 5.34
N ASP A 97 -14.74 19.59 4.21
CA ASP A 97 -15.50 19.72 2.97
C ASP A 97 -15.66 18.36 2.28
N LYS A 98 -16.88 17.83 2.32
CA LYS A 98 -17.19 16.53 1.74
C LYS A 98 -16.99 16.48 0.22
N GLU A 99 -17.31 17.58 -0.48
CA GLU A 99 -17.19 17.60 -1.94
C GLU A 99 -15.72 17.68 -2.40
N GLU A 100 -14.86 18.34 -1.63
CA GLU A 100 -13.41 18.26 -1.86
C GLU A 100 -12.89 16.83 -1.59
N ASN A 101 -13.34 16.20 -0.50
CA ASN A 101 -12.96 14.83 -0.20
C ASN A 101 -13.47 13.85 -1.27
N ARG A 102 -14.66 14.07 -1.83
CA ARG A 102 -15.24 13.27 -2.92
C ARG A 102 -14.30 13.15 -4.11
N LYS A 103 -13.56 14.21 -4.45
CA LYS A 103 -12.60 14.21 -5.56
C LYS A 103 -11.51 13.16 -5.39
N LEU A 104 -11.07 12.88 -4.15
CA LEU A 104 -10.10 11.82 -3.86
C LEU A 104 -10.67 10.44 -4.22
N PHE A 105 -11.93 10.19 -3.88
CA PHE A 105 -12.59 8.91 -4.19
C PHE A 105 -12.88 8.76 -5.68
N GLU A 106 -13.30 9.83 -6.36
CA GLU A 106 -13.49 9.84 -7.82
C GLU A 106 -12.19 9.55 -8.55
N PHE A 107 -11.08 10.15 -8.09
CA PHE A 107 -9.76 9.88 -8.63
C PHE A 107 -9.34 8.42 -8.38
N ALA A 108 -9.47 7.91 -7.16
CA ALA A 108 -9.16 6.52 -6.84
C ALA A 108 -9.97 5.54 -7.71
N LYS A 109 -11.28 5.80 -7.87
CA LYS A 109 -12.15 5.02 -8.76
C LYS A 109 -11.70 5.08 -10.22
N LEU A 110 -11.32 6.27 -10.72
CA LEU A 110 -10.81 6.46 -12.08
C LEU A 110 -9.54 5.63 -12.32
N MET A 111 -8.64 5.61 -11.36
CA MET A 111 -7.38 4.88 -11.43
C MET A 111 -7.52 3.37 -11.14
N GLY A 112 -8.66 2.93 -10.59
CA GLY A 112 -8.91 1.55 -10.19
C GLY A 112 -8.33 1.19 -8.83
N MET A 113 -7.95 2.17 -8.02
CA MET A 113 -7.42 2.00 -6.67
C MET A 113 -8.50 1.49 -5.72
N LYS A 114 -8.10 0.74 -4.71
CA LYS A 114 -8.99 0.19 -3.67
C LYS A 114 -8.74 0.74 -2.29
N VAL A 115 -7.63 1.43 -2.11
CA VAL A 115 -7.18 2.02 -0.84
C VAL A 115 -6.72 3.45 -1.09
N ILE A 116 -7.01 4.35 -0.15
CA ILE A 116 -6.49 5.71 -0.10
C ILE A 116 -5.83 5.89 1.26
N ALA A 117 -4.53 6.20 1.29
CA ALA A 117 -3.83 6.52 2.54
C ALA A 117 -4.13 7.97 2.97
N VAL A 118 -4.55 8.15 4.22
CA VAL A 118 -5.07 9.43 4.73
C VAL A 118 -4.63 9.77 6.15
N GLU A 119 -4.52 11.07 6.42
CA GLU A 119 -4.30 11.66 7.74
C GLU A 119 -5.18 12.90 7.94
N PRO A 120 -6.48 12.80 8.09
CA PRO A 120 -7.31 13.97 8.39
C PRO A 120 -6.85 14.59 9.71
N GLN A 121 -6.50 15.88 9.68
CA GLN A 121 -6.01 16.59 10.86
C GLN A 121 -7.14 16.99 11.83
N ASP A 122 -8.35 17.12 11.32
CA ASP A 122 -9.55 17.33 12.12
C ASP A 122 -10.37 16.03 12.17
N LEU A 123 -10.51 15.45 13.36
CA LEU A 123 -11.22 14.18 13.54
C LEU A 123 -12.70 14.22 13.12
N ARG A 124 -13.31 15.41 13.03
CA ARG A 124 -14.69 15.56 12.52
C ARG A 124 -14.81 15.20 11.04
N ALA A 125 -13.70 15.22 10.29
CA ALA A 125 -13.71 14.81 8.89
C ALA A 125 -14.13 13.35 8.70
N TRP A 126 -13.94 12.51 9.71
CA TRP A 126 -14.32 11.10 9.64
C TRP A 126 -15.82 10.89 9.39
N ASP A 127 -16.69 11.83 9.76
CA ASP A 127 -18.13 11.69 9.53
C ASP A 127 -18.46 11.69 8.03
N ASN A 128 -17.92 12.66 7.28
CA ASN A 128 -18.13 12.69 5.83
C ASN A 128 -17.32 11.62 5.09
N LEU A 129 -16.12 11.27 5.59
CA LEU A 129 -15.28 10.23 4.99
C LEU A 129 -15.95 8.85 5.11
N GLU A 130 -16.63 8.56 6.22
CA GLU A 130 -17.40 7.32 6.40
C GLU A 130 -18.58 7.21 5.42
N GLU A 131 -19.23 8.32 5.07
CA GLU A 131 -20.25 8.32 4.03
C GLU A 131 -19.64 8.00 2.66
N LEU A 132 -18.47 8.59 2.35
CA LEU A 132 -17.78 8.38 1.07
C LEU A 132 -17.24 6.96 0.91
N VAL A 133 -16.69 6.31 1.96
CA VAL A 133 -16.27 4.91 1.85
C VAL A 133 -17.45 3.98 1.55
N LYS A 134 -18.65 4.28 2.07
CA LYS A 134 -19.88 3.53 1.77
C LYS A 134 -20.36 3.77 0.34
N GLU A 135 -20.28 5.02 -0.14
CA GLU A 135 -20.73 5.41 -1.49
C GLU A 135 -19.85 4.82 -2.58
N TYR A 136 -18.53 4.84 -2.40
CA TYR A 136 -17.56 4.43 -3.44
C TYR A 136 -17.07 2.99 -3.32
N ASP A 137 -17.31 2.34 -2.19
CA ASP A 137 -16.74 1.03 -1.84
C ASP A 137 -15.19 1.00 -1.96
N ILE A 138 -14.56 2.09 -1.49
CA ILE A 138 -13.11 2.27 -1.44
C ILE A 138 -12.69 2.38 0.03
N LYS A 139 -11.61 1.72 0.39
CA LYS A 139 -11.06 1.73 1.75
C LYS A 139 -10.25 3.00 2.00
N LEU A 140 -10.33 3.52 3.22
CA LEU A 140 -9.40 4.50 3.74
C LEU A 140 -8.44 3.85 4.72
N ALA A 141 -7.15 4.13 4.56
CA ALA A 141 -6.09 3.62 5.43
C ALA A 141 -5.45 4.78 6.20
N ILE A 142 -5.68 4.85 7.51
CA ILE A 142 -5.07 5.84 8.41
C ILE A 142 -3.57 5.57 8.44
N HIS A 143 -2.79 6.54 8.01
CA HIS A 143 -1.34 6.47 8.11
C HIS A 143 -0.87 7.10 9.43
N ASN A 144 0.03 6.43 10.12
CA ASN A 144 0.66 6.93 11.34
C ASN A 144 2.01 7.59 11.03
N HIS A 145 2.27 8.72 11.65
CA HIS A 145 3.57 9.41 11.65
C HIS A 145 4.23 9.38 13.04
N ASN A 146 5.12 10.34 13.29
CA ASN A 146 5.77 10.52 14.58
C ASN A 146 4.74 10.72 15.71
N LEU A 147 5.18 10.54 16.94
CA LEU A 147 4.31 10.58 18.12
C LEU A 147 3.58 11.92 18.32
N ASP A 148 4.14 13.02 17.80
CA ASP A 148 3.52 14.36 17.86
C ASP A 148 2.38 14.55 16.82
N SER A 149 2.23 13.63 15.88
CA SER A 149 1.13 13.67 14.91
C SER A 149 -0.19 13.17 15.52
N VAL A 150 -1.31 13.51 14.88
CA VAL A 150 -2.65 13.09 15.33
C VAL A 150 -2.75 11.58 15.49
N TYR A 151 -2.13 10.82 14.59
CA TYR A 151 -2.20 9.35 14.54
C TYR A 151 -0.89 8.67 14.97
N GLY A 152 0.02 9.40 15.62
CA GLY A 152 1.29 8.83 16.11
C GLY A 152 1.11 7.86 17.28
N ASN A 153 0.02 7.96 18.03
CA ASN A 153 -0.31 7.03 19.10
C ASN A 153 -1.36 6.02 18.65
N PRO A 154 -1.07 4.70 18.69
CA PRO A 154 -2.02 3.66 18.30
C PRO A 154 -3.38 3.75 18.98
N ALA A 155 -3.44 4.15 20.26
CA ALA A 155 -4.69 4.31 20.98
C ALA A 155 -5.61 5.40 20.39
N THR A 156 -5.08 6.39 19.68
CA THR A 156 -5.88 7.38 18.95
C THR A 156 -6.51 6.74 17.71
N VAL A 157 -5.75 5.93 16.99
CA VAL A 157 -6.23 5.20 15.82
C VAL A 157 -7.34 4.23 16.22
N GLU A 158 -7.14 3.44 17.30
CA GLU A 158 -8.15 2.50 17.83
C GLU A 158 -9.47 3.20 18.17
N LYS A 159 -9.41 4.40 18.78
CA LYS A 159 -10.61 5.21 19.07
C LYS A 159 -11.35 5.63 17.81
N VAL A 160 -10.63 5.98 16.75
CA VAL A 160 -11.25 6.30 15.46
C VAL A 160 -11.91 5.06 14.86
N LEU A 161 -11.24 3.91 14.90
CA LEU A 161 -11.73 2.66 14.31
C LEU A 161 -12.93 2.05 15.05
N ALA A 162 -13.03 2.25 16.37
CA ALA A 162 -13.95 1.52 17.26
C ALA A 162 -15.43 1.58 16.85
N HIS A 163 -15.87 2.66 16.19
CA HIS A 163 -17.26 2.89 15.82
C HIS A 163 -17.44 3.25 14.35
N ARG A 164 -16.43 3.00 13.50
CA ARG A 164 -16.46 3.35 12.08
C ARG A 164 -16.65 2.13 11.19
N ASP A 165 -17.16 2.38 10.00
CA ASP A 165 -17.30 1.38 8.95
C ASP A 165 -15.99 0.60 8.74
N HIS A 166 -16.11 -0.69 8.45
CA HIS A 166 -14.95 -1.57 8.25
C HIS A 166 -14.06 -1.17 7.05
N ARG A 167 -14.50 -0.30 6.16
CA ARG A 167 -13.66 0.25 5.09
C ARG A 167 -12.68 1.32 5.56
N ILE A 168 -12.80 1.78 6.82
CA ILE A 168 -11.82 2.64 7.47
C ILE A 168 -10.88 1.75 8.28
N GLY A 169 -9.61 1.74 7.93
CA GLY A 169 -8.57 0.92 8.56
C GLY A 169 -7.23 1.67 8.59
N VAL A 170 -6.14 0.95 8.44
CA VAL A 170 -4.79 1.46 8.72
C VAL A 170 -3.83 1.16 7.57
N CYS A 171 -3.01 2.14 7.23
CA CYS A 171 -1.70 1.99 6.62
C CYS A 171 -0.66 2.06 7.74
N LEU A 172 -0.12 0.93 8.15
CA LEU A 172 0.82 0.85 9.26
C LEU A 172 2.24 1.20 8.80
N ASP A 173 2.71 2.39 9.13
CA ASP A 173 4.13 2.73 8.94
C ASP A 173 4.95 2.14 10.07
N ILE A 174 5.71 1.10 9.73
CA ILE A 174 6.49 0.30 10.67
C ILE A 174 7.62 1.13 11.30
N GLY A 175 8.27 1.98 10.53
CA GLY A 175 9.34 2.84 11.01
C GLY A 175 8.85 3.89 12.01
N TRP A 176 7.72 4.53 11.73
CA TRP A 176 7.16 5.54 12.63
C TRP A 176 6.57 4.94 13.91
N ILE A 177 5.95 3.76 13.86
CA ILE A 177 5.51 3.03 15.06
C ILE A 177 6.72 2.69 15.94
N THR A 178 7.81 2.21 15.35
CA THR A 178 9.06 1.92 16.05
C THR A 178 9.66 3.18 16.67
N ALA A 179 9.72 4.28 15.92
CA ALA A 179 10.21 5.58 16.41
C ALA A 179 9.37 6.13 17.56
N ALA A 180 8.06 5.84 17.57
CA ALA A 180 7.16 6.22 18.67
C ALA A 180 7.28 5.32 19.91
N GLY A 181 8.14 4.29 19.87
CA GLY A 181 8.39 3.37 20.99
C GLY A 181 7.39 2.22 21.10
N PHE A 182 6.60 1.95 20.07
CA PHE A 182 5.66 0.84 20.03
C PHE A 182 6.23 -0.36 19.25
N ASP A 183 5.77 -1.55 19.61
CA ASP A 183 6.09 -2.78 18.88
C ASP A 183 5.14 -2.95 17.68
N ALA A 184 5.69 -2.90 16.46
CA ALA A 184 4.91 -3.03 15.23
C ALA A 184 4.16 -4.36 15.13
N ALA A 185 4.72 -5.45 15.68
CA ALA A 185 4.05 -6.77 15.70
C ALA A 185 2.79 -6.73 16.59
N LYS A 186 2.91 -6.10 17.77
CA LYS A 186 1.76 -5.94 18.67
C LYS A 186 0.70 -5.03 18.05
N VAL A 187 1.10 -3.88 17.49
CA VAL A 187 0.16 -2.94 16.87
C VAL A 187 -0.55 -3.57 15.68
N PHE A 188 0.16 -4.35 14.84
CA PHE A 188 -0.44 -5.12 13.76
C PHE A 188 -1.47 -6.12 14.29
N HIS A 189 -1.13 -6.86 15.35
CA HIS A 189 -2.05 -7.81 16.01
C HIS A 189 -3.32 -7.11 16.51
N ASP A 190 -3.17 -5.97 17.19
CA ASP A 190 -4.29 -5.23 17.79
C ASP A 190 -5.23 -4.64 16.71
N TYR A 191 -4.69 -4.16 15.59
CA TYR A 191 -5.50 -3.65 14.46
C TYR A 191 -6.18 -4.77 13.65
N GLY A 192 -5.60 -5.96 13.62
CA GLY A 192 -6.16 -7.15 13.01
C GLY A 192 -6.49 -6.97 11.52
N ASP A 193 -7.73 -7.27 11.15
CA ASP A 193 -8.25 -7.19 9.78
C ASP A 193 -8.43 -5.76 9.25
N ARG A 194 -8.18 -4.75 10.09
CA ARG A 194 -8.18 -3.33 9.70
C ARG A 194 -6.86 -2.85 9.09
N VAL A 195 -5.80 -3.65 9.08
CA VAL A 195 -4.56 -3.30 8.37
C VAL A 195 -4.76 -3.57 6.87
N TYR A 196 -4.80 -2.52 6.06
CA TYR A 196 -5.03 -2.60 4.62
C TYR A 196 -3.77 -2.40 3.81
N ASP A 197 -2.79 -1.72 4.40
CA ASP A 197 -1.53 -1.34 3.79
C ASP A 197 -0.45 -1.22 4.85
N MET A 198 0.83 -1.31 4.46
CA MET A 198 1.97 -1.07 5.34
C MET A 198 3.07 -0.32 4.61
N HIS A 199 3.74 0.59 5.31
CA HIS A 199 5.03 1.09 4.85
C HIS A 199 6.16 0.27 5.44
N LEU A 200 6.88 -0.42 4.57
CA LEU A 200 8.08 -1.18 4.86
C LEU A 200 9.24 -0.19 5.02
N LYS A 201 9.37 0.34 6.22
CA LYS A 201 10.34 1.36 6.63
C LYS A 201 11.00 0.91 7.92
N ASP A 202 12.29 1.15 8.08
CA ASP A 202 12.99 0.87 9.32
C ASP A 202 13.72 2.10 9.85
N LYS A 203 13.76 2.22 11.16
CA LYS A 203 14.44 3.30 11.85
C LYS A 203 15.35 2.75 12.93
N GLU A 204 16.54 3.32 13.01
CA GLU A 204 17.46 3.11 14.10
C GLU A 204 17.29 4.22 15.15
N ILE A 205 17.26 3.85 16.43
CA ILE A 205 17.21 4.79 17.53
C ILE A 205 18.64 5.10 17.97
N VAL A 206 19.10 6.27 17.62
CA VAL A 206 20.46 6.73 17.95
C VAL A 206 20.43 7.82 19.04
N THR A 207 21.50 7.92 19.81
CA THR A 207 21.66 9.03 20.76
C THR A 207 22.48 10.14 20.11
N ASN A 208 21.86 11.32 19.97
CA ASN A 208 22.52 12.53 19.48
C ASN A 208 22.36 13.65 20.52
N ASP A 209 23.46 14.22 20.97
CA ASP A 209 23.50 15.26 22.03
C ASP A 209 22.66 14.90 23.28
N GLY A 210 22.72 13.64 23.71
CA GLY A 210 22.00 13.13 24.89
C GLY A 210 20.49 12.92 24.66
N LYS A 211 19.98 13.07 23.40
CA LYS A 211 18.59 12.81 23.06
C LYS A 211 18.48 11.61 22.13
N SER A 212 17.47 10.80 22.34
CA SER A 212 17.14 9.71 21.42
C SER A 212 16.49 10.30 20.16
N VAL A 213 17.03 9.96 18.99
CA VAL A 213 16.53 10.37 17.68
C VAL A 213 16.35 9.14 16.80
N ALA A 214 15.22 9.04 16.14
CA ALA A 214 14.96 7.98 15.16
C ALA A 214 15.45 8.43 13.78
N VAL A 215 16.33 7.67 13.16
CA VAL A 215 16.86 7.91 11.82
C VAL A 215 16.53 6.74 10.93
N ASP A 216 16.21 7.01 9.65
CA ASP A 216 15.96 5.94 8.68
C ASP A 216 17.24 5.15 8.42
N THR A 217 17.10 3.84 8.39
CA THR A 217 18.17 2.90 8.09
C THR A 217 17.71 1.91 7.01
N GLU A 218 18.62 1.03 6.60
CA GLU A 218 18.26 -0.07 5.68
C GLU A 218 17.24 -1.00 6.36
N ILE A 219 16.25 -1.43 5.60
CA ILE A 219 15.14 -2.25 6.09
C ILE A 219 15.68 -3.60 6.64
N GLY A 220 15.28 -3.90 7.87
CA GLY A 220 15.73 -5.07 8.62
C GLY A 220 17.03 -4.87 9.40
N LYS A 221 17.59 -3.65 9.42
CA LYS A 221 18.81 -3.33 10.18
C LYS A 221 18.58 -2.36 11.33
N GLY A 222 17.36 -1.83 11.45
CA GLY A 222 16.96 -0.91 12.51
C GLY A 222 16.37 -1.60 13.73
N ASN A 223 15.51 -0.88 14.42
CA ASN A 223 14.91 -1.31 15.67
C ASN A 223 13.50 -1.93 15.52
N ALA A 224 12.96 -2.01 14.30
CA ALA A 224 11.65 -2.59 14.08
C ALA A 224 11.65 -4.10 14.38
N ASN A 225 10.64 -4.58 15.12
CA ASN A 225 10.46 -5.99 15.43
C ASN A 225 9.89 -6.75 14.21
N TYR A 226 10.64 -6.82 13.12
CA TYR A 226 10.22 -7.51 11.91
C TYR A 226 9.99 -9.01 12.11
N ALA A 227 10.79 -9.67 12.94
CA ALA A 227 10.63 -11.09 13.21
C ALA A 227 9.25 -11.39 13.83
N GLY A 228 8.84 -10.60 14.84
CA GLY A 228 7.51 -10.66 15.42
C GLY A 228 6.40 -10.30 14.44
N LEU A 229 6.59 -9.23 13.66
CA LEU A 229 5.62 -8.78 12.67
C LEU A 229 5.33 -9.84 11.59
N PHE A 230 6.37 -10.42 10.99
CA PHE A 230 6.19 -11.48 9.97
C PHE A 230 5.61 -12.77 10.56
N ALA A 231 5.85 -13.06 11.86
CA ALA A 231 5.17 -14.16 12.55
C ALA A 231 3.66 -13.91 12.69
N GLU A 232 3.24 -12.69 13.06
CA GLU A 232 1.81 -12.33 13.14
C GLU A 232 1.17 -12.24 11.74
N ILE A 233 1.86 -11.73 10.73
CA ILE A 233 1.40 -11.73 9.32
C ILE A 233 1.12 -13.17 8.86
N LYS A 234 2.05 -14.10 9.15
CA LYS A 234 1.88 -15.52 8.81
C LYS A 234 0.69 -16.15 9.53
N LYS A 235 0.53 -15.86 10.82
CA LYS A 235 -0.55 -16.39 11.65
C LYS A 235 -1.92 -15.88 11.20
N SER A 236 -2.03 -14.59 10.84
CA SER A 236 -3.29 -13.97 10.39
C SER A 236 -3.64 -14.33 8.95
N GLY A 237 -2.66 -14.73 8.12
CA GLY A 237 -2.85 -14.92 6.67
C GLY A 237 -3.01 -13.60 5.92
N TRP A 238 -2.53 -12.48 6.46
CA TRP A 238 -2.63 -11.18 5.80
C TRP A 238 -1.92 -11.14 4.43
N THR A 239 -2.56 -10.54 3.42
CA THR A 239 -2.14 -10.54 2.02
C THR A 239 -2.05 -9.15 1.40
N GLY A 240 -1.98 -8.10 2.21
CA GLY A 240 -1.86 -6.72 1.73
C GLY A 240 -0.49 -6.40 1.14
N VAL A 241 -0.30 -5.13 0.81
CA VAL A 241 0.96 -4.62 0.27
C VAL A 241 1.83 -4.07 1.39
N MET A 242 3.13 -4.36 1.35
CA MET A 242 4.17 -3.71 2.16
C MET A 242 5.00 -2.83 1.21
N ALA A 243 4.72 -1.54 1.19
CA ALA A 243 5.36 -0.59 0.29
C ALA A 243 6.67 -0.05 0.87
N ILE A 244 7.78 -0.24 0.17
CA ILE A 244 9.08 0.32 0.57
C ILE A 244 8.98 1.84 0.64
N GLU A 245 9.33 2.41 1.79
CA GLU A 245 9.34 3.85 1.99
C GLU A 245 10.53 4.32 2.84
N THR A 246 11.00 5.55 2.57
CA THR A 246 12.02 6.21 3.39
C THR A 246 11.86 7.72 3.40
N ASP A 247 12.11 8.33 4.58
CA ASP A 247 12.22 9.77 4.76
C ASP A 247 13.65 10.28 4.52
N SER A 248 14.65 9.39 4.49
CA SER A 248 16.05 9.74 4.29
C SER A 248 16.26 10.43 2.94
N LYS A 249 16.88 11.61 2.97
CA LYS A 249 17.27 12.33 1.75
C LYS A 249 18.31 11.55 0.97
N ALA A 250 19.30 10.96 1.66
CA ALA A 250 20.38 10.20 1.04
C ALA A 250 19.85 8.96 0.29
N PHE A 251 18.88 8.22 0.87
CA PHE A 251 18.25 7.11 0.16
C PHE A 251 17.38 7.58 -1.00
N ALA A 252 16.66 8.71 -0.87
CA ALA A 252 15.85 9.26 -1.96
C ALA A 252 16.68 9.83 -3.13
N GLU A 253 17.93 10.22 -2.91
CA GLU A 253 18.84 10.59 -3.98
C GLU A 253 19.30 9.38 -4.83
N ASN A 254 19.44 8.22 -4.22
CA ASN A 254 19.76 6.96 -4.91
C ASN A 254 19.04 5.76 -4.27
N PRO A 255 17.76 5.55 -4.57
CA PRO A 255 16.93 4.55 -3.90
C PRO A 255 17.22 3.10 -4.32
N SER A 256 17.99 2.85 -5.40
CA SER A 256 18.19 1.51 -5.93
C SER A 256 18.74 0.53 -4.89
N ARG A 257 19.77 0.93 -4.13
CA ARG A 257 20.36 0.05 -3.11
C ARG A 257 19.36 -0.29 -2.01
N LEU A 258 18.65 0.71 -1.47
CA LEU A 258 17.62 0.48 -0.44
C LEU A 258 16.56 -0.50 -0.93
N VAL A 259 16.05 -0.29 -2.15
CA VAL A 259 15.01 -1.13 -2.75
C VAL A 259 15.49 -2.57 -3.00
N ASP A 260 16.71 -2.75 -3.50
CA ASP A 260 17.26 -4.10 -3.73
C ASP A 260 17.51 -4.86 -2.42
N GLU A 261 18.03 -4.19 -1.40
CA GLU A 261 18.24 -4.77 -0.06
C GLU A 261 16.89 -5.09 0.62
N ALA A 262 15.91 -4.17 0.55
CA ALA A 262 14.56 -4.40 1.05
C ALA A 262 13.88 -5.61 0.38
N ARG A 263 14.05 -5.77 -0.93
CA ARG A 263 13.52 -6.94 -1.67
C ARG A 263 14.16 -8.25 -1.21
N VAL A 264 15.48 -8.26 -1.00
CA VAL A 264 16.18 -9.44 -0.47
C VAL A 264 15.67 -9.79 0.92
N PHE A 265 15.55 -8.77 1.81
CA PHE A 265 15.01 -8.93 3.16
C PHE A 265 13.58 -9.48 3.13
N PHE A 266 12.67 -8.82 2.39
CA PHE A 266 11.26 -9.22 2.26
C PHE A 266 11.12 -10.66 1.77
N ASN A 267 11.86 -11.04 0.72
CA ASN A 267 11.82 -12.40 0.17
C ASN A 267 12.29 -13.43 1.20
N ALA A 268 13.31 -13.14 2.00
CA ALA A 268 13.77 -14.02 3.06
C ALA A 268 12.72 -14.22 4.15
N GLN A 269 12.00 -13.14 4.55
CA GLN A 269 10.93 -13.22 5.56
C GLN A 269 9.70 -13.98 5.03
N THR A 270 9.34 -13.81 3.77
CA THR A 270 8.13 -14.40 3.18
C THR A 270 8.33 -15.80 2.62
N ALA A 271 9.56 -16.26 2.38
CA ALA A 271 9.84 -17.63 1.91
C ALA A 271 9.22 -18.69 2.83
N ASN A 272 9.23 -18.47 4.12
CA ASN A 272 8.66 -19.36 5.13
C ASN A 272 7.13 -19.24 5.28
N VAL A 273 6.51 -18.18 4.72
CA VAL A 273 5.05 -18.00 4.74
C VAL A 273 4.38 -18.89 3.70
N LYS A 274 5.01 -19.08 2.54
CA LYS A 274 4.46 -19.85 1.40
C LYS A 274 4.41 -21.36 1.62
N THR A 275 5.17 -21.90 2.58
CA THR A 275 5.31 -23.37 2.78
C THR A 275 4.15 -24.01 3.54
N VAL A 276 3.23 -23.25 4.13
CA VAL A 276 2.12 -23.78 4.97
C VAL A 276 0.80 -23.93 4.20
N ALA A 277 0.65 -23.27 3.05
CA ALA A 277 -0.57 -23.33 2.22
C ALA A 277 -0.69 -24.63 1.36
N THR A 278 0.28 -25.53 1.43
CA THR A 278 0.34 -26.78 0.63
C THR A 278 0.33 -28.06 1.45
N ARG A 279 -0.24 -28.03 2.67
CA ARG A 279 -0.47 -29.26 3.46
C ARG A 279 -1.93 -29.44 3.84
#